data_feb0c2366bd8bb98e8b9362028676b2b
#
_entry.id   feb0c2366bd8bb98e8b9362028676b2b
#
_cell.length_a   1.000
_cell.length_b   1.000
_cell.length_c   1.000
_cell.angle_alpha   90.00
_cell.angle_beta   90.00
_cell.angle_gamma   90.00
#
_symmetry.space_group_name_H-M   'P 1'
#
loop_
_entity.id
_entity.type
_entity.pdbx_description
1 polymer ?
#
loop_
_entity_poly.entity_id
_entity_poly.type
_entity_poly.pdbx_seq_one_letter_code
_entity_poly.pdbx_strand_id
1 'polypeptide(L)'
;LDRTNKKAAGPGFFDFSMGLRGNIPEFFLSLHREYGDVVRCPIPFFPPLYILNHPDHIRHVLSLKASNYPREDFISRRFQAVFGNGSVSATGDAWARQRKIINPAFQRKFLERSFHVLDKLSRGLVESWKIKAEKREPVEVVSEMRNLTMDMLWEVLFNFSPKNLRHEIYRPVELGVSYIGTPIPLFISRWMPTPTNWQFYFENRKLERILKDRIAERRKSVGSTDDLLDFLLRYKDPKSGFPLSEQAMLEELKTLAPAGYLTTGASLAWLFYLLGRHPEHIGKLNEECRSVKDTAFSYAHFDSLPYTLGCIYETLRLYPTGWSLWRSASEEDTIDDFRIEKGATMVCSPYTAHRHPDFWSAPETFNPSRDFSSNMGHTYFPFGLGPRRCVGENLAMVELMMIVPMLFRHFRFSVLPGPEVQMDHRVILSPVPSLNIQLETI
;
A
#
# COMPACT_ATOMS: atom_id res chain seq x y z
N LEU A 1 2.19 -42.37 -15.32
CA LEU A 1 3.07 -41.21 -15.28
C LEU A 1 2.52 -40.26 -14.22
N ASP A 2 3.26 -40.13 -13.14
CA ASP A 2 2.92 -39.32 -11.99
C ASP A 2 2.88 -37.83 -12.44
N ARG A 3 1.68 -37.26 -12.59
CA ARG A 3 1.48 -35.89 -13.07
C ARG A 3 1.96 -34.82 -12.06
N THR A 4 2.24 -35.24 -10.82
CA THR A 4 2.52 -34.37 -9.67
C THR A 4 3.99 -33.91 -9.53
N ASN A 5 4.83 -34.09 -10.57
CA ASN A 5 6.28 -33.82 -10.47
C ASN A 5 6.85 -32.93 -11.59
N LYS A 6 5.99 -32.11 -12.18
CA LYS A 6 6.41 -31.19 -13.24
C LYS A 6 7.14 -29.99 -12.63
N LYS A 7 8.31 -29.65 -13.15
CA LYS A 7 8.99 -28.38 -12.83
C LYS A 7 8.41 -27.28 -13.69
N ALA A 8 8.06 -26.14 -13.08
CA ALA A 8 7.62 -24.97 -13.82
C ALA A 8 8.77 -24.42 -14.69
N ALA A 9 8.42 -23.91 -15.87
CA ALA A 9 9.35 -23.22 -16.76
C ALA A 9 9.71 -21.83 -16.21
N GLY A 10 10.76 -21.22 -16.74
CA GLY A 10 11.16 -19.87 -16.38
C GLY A 10 12.49 -19.46 -17.02
N PRO A 11 12.92 -18.21 -16.80
CA PRO A 11 14.11 -17.65 -17.39
C PRO A 11 15.40 -18.31 -16.86
N GLY A 12 16.48 -18.16 -17.61
CA GLY A 12 17.82 -18.44 -17.12
C GLY A 12 18.24 -17.45 -16.02
N PHE A 13 19.25 -17.81 -15.24
CA PHE A 13 19.73 -16.95 -14.14
C PHE A 13 20.15 -15.56 -14.61
N PHE A 14 20.87 -15.47 -15.73
CA PHE A 14 21.34 -14.18 -16.28
C PHE A 14 20.17 -13.29 -16.71
N ASP A 15 19.20 -13.86 -17.43
CA ASP A 15 18.03 -13.12 -17.90
C ASP A 15 17.18 -12.61 -16.73
N PHE A 16 16.99 -13.47 -15.72
CA PHE A 16 16.31 -13.08 -14.49
C PHE A 16 17.04 -11.95 -13.76
N SER A 17 18.37 -12.09 -13.58
CA SER A 17 19.19 -11.08 -12.91
C SER A 17 19.22 -9.73 -13.64
N MET A 18 19.23 -9.75 -14.97
CA MET A 18 19.17 -8.54 -15.79
C MET A 18 17.79 -7.88 -15.72
N GLY A 19 16.71 -8.66 -15.77
CA GLY A 19 15.34 -8.15 -15.66
C GLY A 19 15.04 -7.47 -14.33
N LEU A 20 15.67 -7.92 -13.24
CA LEU A 20 15.55 -7.28 -11.92
C LEU A 20 16.22 -5.90 -11.82
N ARG A 21 16.99 -5.47 -12.81
CA ARG A 21 17.61 -4.12 -12.85
C ARG A 21 16.71 -3.06 -13.47
N GLY A 22 15.65 -3.48 -14.16
CA GLY A 22 14.70 -2.61 -14.86
C GLY A 22 13.41 -2.39 -14.09
N ASN A 23 12.33 -2.25 -14.83
CA ASN A 23 10.97 -2.17 -14.31
C ASN A 23 10.49 -3.58 -13.91
N ILE A 24 10.62 -3.93 -12.62
CA ILE A 24 10.33 -5.29 -12.13
C ILE A 24 8.85 -5.68 -12.34
N PRO A 25 7.84 -4.84 -12.09
CA PRO A 25 6.44 -5.17 -12.39
C PRO A 25 6.22 -5.56 -13.86
N GLU A 26 6.75 -4.78 -14.81
CA GLU A 26 6.66 -5.09 -16.24
C GLU A 26 7.46 -6.32 -16.61
N PHE A 27 8.61 -6.52 -16.01
CA PHE A 27 9.39 -7.72 -16.20
C PHE A 27 8.62 -8.97 -15.74
N PHE A 28 7.96 -8.94 -14.58
CA PHE A 28 7.12 -10.05 -14.14
C PHE A 28 5.95 -10.31 -15.08
N LEU A 29 5.35 -9.25 -15.63
CA LEU A 29 4.29 -9.38 -16.64
C LEU A 29 4.82 -10.02 -17.94
N SER A 30 6.02 -9.67 -18.38
CA SER A 30 6.65 -10.32 -19.54
C SER A 30 6.93 -11.79 -19.29
N LEU A 31 7.39 -12.16 -18.09
CA LEU A 31 7.59 -13.55 -17.71
C LEU A 31 6.29 -14.36 -17.69
N HIS A 32 5.18 -13.74 -17.24
CA HIS A 32 3.87 -14.37 -17.33
C HIS A 32 3.47 -14.66 -18.79
N ARG A 33 3.66 -13.69 -19.68
CA ARG A 33 3.33 -13.84 -21.11
C ARG A 33 4.17 -14.93 -21.80
N GLU A 34 5.41 -15.12 -21.37
CA GLU A 34 6.34 -16.09 -21.97
C GLU A 34 6.23 -17.49 -21.36
N TYR A 35 6.09 -17.60 -20.03
CA TYR A 35 6.19 -18.88 -19.32
C TYR A 35 4.86 -19.33 -18.70
N GLY A 36 3.82 -18.47 -18.68
CA GLY A 36 2.49 -18.80 -18.13
C GLY A 36 2.35 -18.48 -16.63
N ASP A 37 1.45 -19.20 -15.97
CA ASP A 37 0.92 -18.85 -14.66
C ASP A 37 1.81 -19.15 -13.48
N VAL A 38 2.73 -20.09 -13.64
CA VAL A 38 3.73 -20.46 -12.63
C VAL A 38 5.10 -20.35 -13.24
N VAL A 39 5.85 -19.32 -12.88
CA VAL A 39 7.20 -19.06 -13.40
C VAL A 39 8.24 -19.39 -12.35
N ARG A 40 9.14 -20.31 -12.65
CA ARG A 40 10.24 -20.70 -11.76
C ARG A 40 11.52 -19.94 -12.08
N CYS A 41 11.95 -19.07 -11.18
CA CYS A 41 13.16 -18.27 -11.32
C CYS A 41 14.32 -18.86 -10.48
N PRO A 42 15.46 -19.16 -11.08
CA PRO A 42 16.58 -19.75 -10.37
C PRO A 42 17.30 -18.72 -9.49
N ILE A 43 17.60 -19.09 -8.26
CA ILE A 43 18.47 -18.33 -7.36
C ILE A 43 19.66 -19.23 -6.99
N PRO A 44 20.91 -18.91 -7.39
CA PRO A 44 22.06 -19.73 -7.08
C PRO A 44 22.21 -19.96 -5.58
N PHE A 45 22.46 -21.20 -5.19
CA PHE A 45 22.67 -21.64 -3.80
C PHE A 45 21.47 -21.52 -2.86
N PHE A 46 20.30 -21.07 -3.34
CA PHE A 46 19.07 -20.96 -2.58
C PHE A 46 17.91 -21.69 -3.28
N PRO A 47 16.85 -22.04 -2.55
CA PRO A 47 15.62 -22.51 -3.15
C PRO A 47 15.09 -21.51 -4.19
N PRO A 48 14.39 -21.98 -5.24
CA PRO A 48 13.93 -21.12 -6.32
C PRO A 48 12.89 -20.10 -5.84
N LEU A 49 12.74 -19.06 -6.64
CA LEU A 49 11.63 -18.11 -6.54
C LEU A 49 10.57 -18.51 -7.56
N TYR A 50 9.32 -18.53 -7.15
CA TYR A 50 8.16 -18.72 -8.02
C TYR A 50 7.36 -17.44 -8.11
N ILE A 51 7.04 -17.01 -9.33
CA ILE A 51 6.09 -15.92 -9.60
C ILE A 51 4.77 -16.56 -9.97
N LEU A 52 3.72 -16.24 -9.20
CA LEU A 52 2.38 -16.76 -9.42
C LEU A 52 1.50 -15.66 -10.03
N ASN A 53 0.85 -15.99 -11.15
CA ASN A 53 0.05 -15.05 -11.93
C ASN A 53 -1.45 -15.42 -11.93
N HIS A 54 -1.79 -16.71 -11.84
CA HIS A 54 -3.19 -17.16 -11.78
C HIS A 54 -3.82 -16.88 -10.42
N PRO A 55 -5.02 -16.28 -10.36
CA PRO A 55 -5.69 -15.94 -9.10
C PRO A 55 -5.88 -17.13 -8.15
N ASP A 56 -6.20 -18.34 -8.67
CA ASP A 56 -6.37 -19.53 -7.82
C ASP A 56 -5.06 -19.98 -7.18
N HIS A 57 -3.93 -19.91 -7.89
CA HIS A 57 -2.61 -20.21 -7.33
C HIS A 57 -2.26 -19.21 -6.23
N ILE A 58 -2.55 -17.94 -6.45
CA ILE A 58 -2.36 -16.88 -5.46
C ILE A 58 -3.26 -17.10 -4.24
N ARG A 59 -4.52 -17.46 -4.46
CA ARG A 59 -5.46 -17.82 -3.39
C ARG A 59 -4.98 -19.05 -2.60
N HIS A 60 -4.42 -20.07 -3.27
CA HIS A 60 -3.83 -21.23 -2.62
C HIS A 60 -2.76 -20.80 -1.62
N VAL A 61 -1.79 -19.99 -2.04
CA VAL A 61 -0.67 -19.54 -1.22
C VAL A 61 -1.10 -18.55 -0.13
N LEU A 62 -1.90 -17.55 -0.47
CA LEU A 62 -2.20 -16.44 0.44
C LEU A 62 -3.34 -16.75 1.41
N SER A 63 -4.23 -17.72 1.08
CA SER A 63 -5.46 -17.99 1.83
C SER A 63 -5.60 -19.45 2.25
N LEU A 64 -5.72 -20.37 1.28
CA LEU A 64 -6.07 -21.76 1.56
C LEU A 64 -4.98 -22.50 2.34
N LYS A 65 -3.72 -22.31 1.97
CA LYS A 65 -2.51 -22.90 2.58
C LYS A 65 -1.64 -21.86 3.28
N ALA A 66 -2.22 -20.75 3.74
CA ALA A 66 -1.48 -19.64 4.34
C ALA A 66 -0.56 -20.06 5.51
N SER A 67 -0.88 -21.13 6.22
CA SER A 67 -0.03 -21.70 7.28
C SER A 67 1.25 -22.32 6.76
N ASN A 68 1.23 -22.90 5.53
CA ASN A 68 2.42 -23.42 4.86
C ASN A 68 3.27 -22.30 4.21
N TYR A 69 2.71 -21.11 4.03
CA TYR A 69 3.36 -20.00 3.37
C TYR A 69 3.49 -18.76 4.29
N PRO A 70 4.26 -18.86 5.39
CA PRO A 70 4.49 -17.72 6.28
C PRO A 70 5.24 -16.58 5.58
N ARG A 71 5.16 -15.40 6.19
CA ARG A 71 5.91 -14.23 5.74
C ARG A 71 7.30 -14.20 6.40
N GLU A 72 8.15 -15.12 6.04
CA GLU A 72 9.51 -15.28 6.60
C GLU A 72 10.62 -15.15 5.55
N ASP A 73 10.25 -14.57 4.40
CA ASP A 73 11.14 -14.28 3.29
C ASP A 73 12.15 -13.17 3.62
N PHE A 74 13.14 -12.99 2.74
CA PHE A 74 14.20 -12.01 2.95
C PHE A 74 13.69 -10.55 2.90
N ILE A 75 12.63 -10.26 2.15
CA ILE A 75 12.01 -8.93 2.12
C ILE A 75 11.39 -8.61 3.48
N SER A 76 10.68 -9.57 4.08
CA SER A 76 10.09 -9.41 5.41
C SER A 76 11.15 -9.11 6.48
N ARG A 77 12.32 -9.77 6.42
CA ARG A 77 13.46 -9.48 7.31
C ARG A 77 13.99 -8.06 7.14
N ARG A 78 14.01 -7.52 5.90
CA ARG A 78 14.38 -6.12 5.64
C ARG A 78 13.37 -5.14 6.23
N PHE A 79 12.08 -5.43 6.10
CA PHE A 79 11.03 -4.64 6.74
C PHE A 79 11.18 -4.60 8.26
N GLN A 80 11.44 -5.76 8.89
CA GLN A 80 11.70 -5.83 10.33
C GLN A 80 12.93 -5.02 10.74
N ALA A 81 13.99 -5.08 9.94
CA ALA A 81 15.21 -4.33 10.20
C ALA A 81 15.01 -2.81 10.18
N VAL A 82 14.08 -2.31 9.35
CA VAL A 82 13.80 -0.88 9.19
C VAL A 82 12.75 -0.40 10.19
N PHE A 83 11.61 -1.09 10.26
CA PHE A 83 10.42 -0.63 10.98
C PHE A 83 10.21 -1.31 12.34
N GLY A 84 10.97 -2.36 12.66
CA GLY A 84 10.77 -3.17 13.88
C GLY A 84 9.72 -4.27 13.65
N ASN A 85 9.20 -4.82 14.76
CA ASN A 85 8.27 -5.96 14.75
C ASN A 85 6.79 -5.53 14.94
N GLY A 86 6.37 -4.43 14.33
CA GLY A 86 4.96 -4.04 14.29
C GLY A 86 4.12 -4.96 13.38
N SER A 87 2.80 -4.79 13.37
CA SER A 87 1.84 -5.66 12.68
C SER A 87 2.09 -5.84 11.17
N VAL A 88 2.73 -4.86 10.51
CA VAL A 88 3.08 -4.93 9.09
C VAL A 88 4.25 -5.88 8.84
N SER A 89 5.23 -5.95 9.74
CA SER A 89 6.50 -6.66 9.58
C SER A 89 6.64 -7.92 10.42
N ALA A 90 5.92 -8.03 11.54
CA ALA A 90 5.96 -9.18 12.43
C ALA A 90 5.56 -10.49 11.76
N THR A 91 6.07 -11.62 12.27
CA THR A 91 5.79 -12.96 11.77
C THR A 91 5.25 -13.88 12.89
N GLY A 92 4.72 -15.04 12.52
CA GLY A 92 4.25 -16.07 13.45
C GLY A 92 3.25 -15.54 14.50
N ASP A 93 3.40 -16.02 15.74
CA ASP A 93 2.51 -15.68 16.85
C ASP A 93 2.57 -14.20 17.26
N ALA A 94 3.73 -13.57 17.07
CA ALA A 94 3.88 -12.12 17.33
C ALA A 94 2.96 -11.32 16.43
N TRP A 95 2.92 -11.65 15.13
CA TRP A 95 1.99 -11.05 14.19
C TRP A 95 0.52 -11.31 14.56
N ALA A 96 0.17 -12.56 14.85
CA ALA A 96 -1.22 -12.93 15.16
C ALA A 96 -1.73 -12.13 16.37
N ARG A 97 -0.91 -11.96 17.39
CA ARG A 97 -1.21 -11.15 18.59
C ARG A 97 -1.40 -9.68 18.22
N GLN A 98 -0.45 -9.06 17.51
CA GLN A 98 -0.53 -7.65 17.14
C GLN A 98 -1.71 -7.38 16.21
N ARG A 99 -1.94 -8.25 15.22
CA ARG A 99 -3.10 -8.15 14.32
C ARG A 99 -4.42 -8.12 15.08
N LYS A 100 -4.56 -9.00 16.11
CA LYS A 100 -5.75 -9.04 16.96
C LYS A 100 -5.94 -7.75 17.75
N ILE A 101 -4.83 -7.12 18.19
CA ILE A 101 -4.85 -5.86 18.93
C ILE A 101 -5.35 -4.72 18.05
N ILE A 102 -4.81 -4.57 16.84
CA ILE A 102 -5.11 -3.38 16.01
C ILE A 102 -6.41 -3.47 15.21
N ASN A 103 -6.89 -4.68 14.88
CA ASN A 103 -8.07 -4.87 14.05
C ASN A 103 -9.29 -4.03 14.46
N PRO A 104 -9.64 -3.88 15.76
CA PRO A 104 -10.80 -3.07 16.16
C PRO A 104 -10.71 -1.60 15.73
N ALA A 105 -9.50 -1.01 15.72
CA ALA A 105 -9.28 0.38 15.34
C ALA A 105 -9.47 0.67 13.84
N PHE A 106 -9.55 -0.37 13.01
CA PHE A 106 -9.76 -0.25 11.56
C PHE A 106 -11.16 -0.74 11.11
N GLN A 107 -12.06 -1.01 12.06
CA GLN A 107 -13.45 -1.34 11.74
C GLN A 107 -14.25 -0.08 11.41
N ARG A 108 -15.27 -0.21 10.55
CA ARG A 108 -16.13 0.90 10.09
C ARG A 108 -16.64 1.78 11.24
N LYS A 109 -17.20 1.17 12.28
CA LYS A 109 -17.74 1.90 13.46
C LYS A 109 -16.68 2.75 14.17
N PHE A 110 -15.43 2.31 14.20
CA PHE A 110 -14.33 3.10 14.79
C PHE A 110 -13.96 4.27 13.88
N LEU A 111 -13.85 4.03 12.55
CA LEU A 111 -13.46 5.03 11.57
C LEU A 111 -14.51 6.15 11.41
N GLU A 112 -15.79 5.87 11.58
CA GLU A 112 -16.87 6.88 11.53
C GLU A 112 -16.60 8.07 12.46
N ARG A 113 -15.98 7.83 13.60
CA ARG A 113 -15.62 8.86 14.58
C ARG A 113 -14.64 9.89 14.01
N SER A 114 -13.84 9.47 13.03
CA SER A 114 -12.79 10.29 12.41
C SER A 114 -13.26 11.02 11.14
N PHE A 115 -14.50 10.80 10.68
CA PHE A 115 -14.99 11.38 9.43
C PHE A 115 -14.94 12.91 9.45
N HIS A 116 -15.25 13.53 10.57
CA HIS A 116 -15.19 14.98 10.72
C HIS A 116 -13.77 15.55 10.55
N VAL A 117 -12.74 14.79 10.98
CA VAL A 117 -11.34 15.16 10.82
C VAL A 117 -10.92 15.03 9.36
N LEU A 118 -11.26 13.91 8.73
CA LEU A 118 -10.96 13.66 7.32
C LEU A 118 -11.65 14.70 6.42
N ASP A 119 -12.92 15.02 6.66
CA ASP A 119 -13.67 16.05 5.94
C ASP A 119 -13.01 17.43 6.10
N LYS A 120 -12.66 17.82 7.31
CA LYS A 120 -11.98 19.10 7.59
C LYS A 120 -10.66 19.23 6.82
N LEU A 121 -9.84 18.17 6.79
CA LEU A 121 -8.56 18.17 6.09
C LEU A 121 -8.75 18.21 4.57
N SER A 122 -9.73 17.48 4.04
CA SER A 122 -10.08 17.51 2.62
C SER A 122 -10.58 18.88 2.17
N ARG A 123 -11.45 19.53 2.95
CA ARG A 123 -11.91 20.92 2.69
C ARG A 123 -10.75 21.91 2.76
N GLY A 124 -9.83 21.73 3.71
CA GLY A 124 -8.62 22.55 3.79
C GLY A 124 -7.75 22.45 2.52
N LEU A 125 -7.66 21.26 1.92
CA LEU A 125 -6.99 21.08 0.62
C LEU A 125 -7.73 21.81 -0.50
N VAL A 126 -9.06 21.68 -0.57
CA VAL A 126 -9.89 22.39 -1.58
C VAL A 126 -9.65 23.89 -1.52
N GLU A 127 -9.67 24.50 -0.34
CA GLU A 127 -9.42 25.94 -0.20
C GLU A 127 -8.00 26.33 -0.64
N SER A 128 -7.00 25.52 -0.29
CA SER A 128 -5.63 25.72 -0.78
C SER A 128 -5.52 25.63 -2.32
N TRP A 129 -6.24 24.68 -2.90
CA TRP A 129 -6.23 24.50 -4.36
C TRP A 129 -7.01 25.56 -5.10
N LYS A 130 -8.07 26.16 -4.54
CA LYS A 130 -8.74 27.33 -5.09
C LYS A 130 -7.77 28.50 -5.24
N ILE A 131 -6.98 28.79 -4.20
CA ILE A 131 -5.97 29.84 -4.24
C ILE A 131 -4.92 29.59 -5.33
N LYS A 132 -4.46 28.34 -5.46
CA LYS A 132 -3.52 27.96 -6.53
C LYS A 132 -4.13 28.10 -7.93
N ALA A 133 -5.41 27.71 -8.10
CA ALA A 133 -6.13 27.84 -9.36
C ALA A 133 -6.27 29.31 -9.78
N GLU A 134 -6.67 30.19 -8.85
CA GLU A 134 -6.78 31.66 -9.08
C GLU A 134 -5.44 32.28 -9.50
N LYS A 135 -4.34 31.82 -8.87
CA LYS A 135 -2.98 32.30 -9.20
C LYS A 135 -2.35 31.59 -10.39
N ARG A 136 -3.02 30.59 -10.96
CA ARG A 136 -2.48 29.70 -12.00
C ARG A 136 -1.16 29.03 -11.58
N GLU A 137 -1.03 28.74 -10.28
CA GLU A 137 0.13 28.00 -9.76
C GLU A 137 -0.06 26.49 -10.02
N PRO A 138 0.97 25.79 -10.51
CA PRO A 138 0.89 24.35 -10.71
C PRO A 138 0.79 23.60 -9.38
N VAL A 139 0.12 22.44 -9.42
CA VAL A 139 0.04 21.52 -8.28
C VAL A 139 0.91 20.30 -8.56
N GLU A 140 1.83 20.03 -7.68
CA GLU A 140 2.62 18.79 -7.67
C GLU A 140 1.83 17.69 -6.93
N VAL A 141 1.20 16.79 -7.70
CA VAL A 141 0.18 15.88 -7.19
C VAL A 141 0.75 14.89 -6.17
N VAL A 142 1.94 14.32 -6.41
CA VAL A 142 2.50 13.26 -5.56
C VAL A 142 2.75 13.77 -4.14
N SER A 143 3.35 14.94 -3.99
CA SER A 143 3.61 15.52 -2.67
C SER A 143 2.35 16.04 -1.98
N GLU A 144 1.42 16.65 -2.74
CA GLU A 144 0.14 17.13 -2.18
C GLU A 144 -0.67 15.96 -1.60
N MET A 145 -0.83 14.87 -2.38
CA MET A 145 -1.58 13.70 -1.93
C MET A 145 -0.89 13.00 -0.76
N ARG A 146 0.43 12.84 -0.83
CA ARG A 146 1.20 12.28 0.29
C ARG A 146 1.08 13.12 1.56
N ASN A 147 1.15 14.44 1.45
CA ASN A 147 1.05 15.33 2.61
C ASN A 147 -0.36 15.30 3.22
N LEU A 148 -1.40 15.29 2.38
CA LEU A 148 -2.78 15.18 2.85
C LEU A 148 -3.02 13.86 3.58
N THR A 149 -2.63 12.74 2.97
CA THR A 149 -2.84 11.41 3.58
C THR A 149 -1.99 11.19 4.83
N MET A 150 -0.80 11.81 4.91
CA MET A 150 -0.01 11.85 6.14
C MET A 150 -0.76 12.63 7.24
N ASP A 151 -1.26 13.83 6.95
CA ASP A 151 -2.02 14.62 7.92
C ASP A 151 -3.25 13.84 8.40
N MET A 152 -4.02 13.25 7.48
CA MET A 152 -5.19 12.44 7.80
C MET A 152 -4.86 11.27 8.71
N LEU A 153 -3.87 10.47 8.34
CA LEU A 153 -3.47 9.30 9.12
C LEU A 153 -3.03 9.68 10.54
N TRP A 154 -2.20 10.72 10.67
CA TRP A 154 -1.68 11.12 11.98
C TRP A 154 -2.76 11.73 12.87
N GLU A 155 -3.70 12.48 12.31
CA GLU A 155 -4.85 12.99 13.06
C GLU A 155 -5.78 11.84 13.50
N VAL A 156 -6.09 10.88 12.59
CA VAL A 156 -6.96 9.74 12.88
C VAL A 156 -6.35 8.76 13.90
N LEU A 157 -5.07 8.45 13.76
CA LEU A 157 -4.43 7.44 14.60
C LEU A 157 -3.87 7.99 15.90
N PHE A 158 -3.46 9.26 15.93
CA PHE A 158 -2.71 9.83 17.04
C PHE A 158 -3.30 11.15 17.58
N ASN A 159 -4.38 11.65 16.95
CA ASN A 159 -4.96 12.98 17.24
C ASN A 159 -3.87 14.07 17.28
N PHE A 160 -3.06 14.12 16.24
CA PHE A 160 -1.88 14.98 16.16
C PHE A 160 -1.63 15.45 14.74
N SER A 161 -1.44 16.77 14.56
CA SER A 161 -1.09 17.35 13.27
C SER A 161 0.42 17.28 13.01
N PRO A 162 0.87 16.55 11.96
CA PRO A 162 2.29 16.42 11.64
C PRO A 162 2.85 17.58 10.80
N LYS A 163 2.05 18.61 10.49
CA LYS A 163 2.38 19.66 9.49
C LYS A 163 3.79 20.24 9.62
N ASN A 164 4.22 20.53 10.84
CA ASN A 164 5.54 21.11 11.13
C ASN A 164 6.66 20.06 11.25
N LEU A 165 6.33 18.77 11.21
CA LEU A 165 7.25 17.64 11.39
C LEU A 165 7.25 16.69 10.21
N ARG A 166 6.62 17.07 9.08
CA ARG A 166 6.51 16.18 7.90
C ARG A 166 7.87 15.71 7.40
N HIS A 167 8.86 16.61 7.38
CA HIS A 167 10.21 16.25 6.93
C HIS A 167 10.86 15.21 7.85
N GLU A 168 10.78 15.41 9.17
CA GLU A 168 11.35 14.51 10.19
C GLU A 168 10.64 13.14 10.22
N ILE A 169 9.38 13.09 9.81
CA ILE A 169 8.61 11.86 9.69
C ILE A 169 8.90 11.16 8.37
N TYR A 170 8.94 11.91 7.26
CA TYR A 170 9.10 11.36 5.92
C TYR A 170 10.52 10.87 5.63
N ARG A 171 11.53 11.63 6.05
CA ARG A 171 12.94 11.33 5.70
C ARG A 171 13.43 9.96 6.16
N PRO A 172 13.22 9.51 7.41
CA PRO A 172 13.59 8.16 7.82
C PRO A 172 12.82 7.07 7.08
N VAL A 173 11.56 7.33 6.72
CA VAL A 173 10.74 6.39 5.95
C VAL A 173 11.29 6.25 4.52
N GLU A 174 11.62 7.36 3.85
CA GLU A 174 12.22 7.37 2.52
C GLU A 174 13.55 6.59 2.48
N LEU A 175 14.42 6.82 3.45
CA LEU A 175 15.69 6.10 3.58
C LEU A 175 15.45 4.60 3.83
N GLY A 176 14.47 4.26 4.67
CA GLY A 176 14.08 2.88 4.93
C GLY A 176 13.52 2.19 3.69
N VAL A 177 12.65 2.85 2.94
CA VAL A 177 12.11 2.36 1.65
C VAL A 177 13.24 2.12 0.65
N SER A 178 14.17 3.06 0.53
CA SER A 178 15.36 2.90 -0.32
C SER A 178 16.20 1.69 0.09
N TYR A 179 16.42 1.49 1.39
CA TYR A 179 17.15 0.33 1.90
C TYR A 179 16.44 -1.01 1.58
N ILE A 180 15.13 -1.07 1.76
CA ILE A 180 14.35 -2.29 1.49
C ILE A 180 14.37 -2.62 -0.01
N GLY A 181 14.15 -1.63 -0.87
CA GLY A 181 13.97 -1.79 -2.30
C GLY A 181 15.26 -1.88 -3.12
N THR A 182 16.43 -1.54 -2.54
CA THR A 182 17.69 -1.64 -3.26
C THR A 182 18.18 -3.09 -3.28
N PRO A 183 18.51 -3.66 -4.46
CA PRO A 183 19.16 -4.96 -4.55
C PRO A 183 20.60 -4.85 -4.04
N ILE A 184 20.77 -4.86 -2.73
CA ILE A 184 22.09 -4.89 -2.10
C ILE A 184 22.55 -6.34 -2.06
N PRO A 185 23.80 -6.65 -2.44
CA PRO A 185 24.37 -7.96 -2.18
C PRO A 185 24.18 -8.33 -0.71
N LEU A 186 23.84 -9.56 -0.42
CA LEU A 186 23.55 -10.12 0.91
C LEU A 186 24.63 -9.80 1.98
N PHE A 187 25.74 -9.25 1.59
CA PHE A 187 26.91 -8.95 2.42
C PHE A 187 26.95 -7.54 3.02
N ILE A 188 26.12 -6.58 2.54
CA ILE A 188 26.08 -5.24 3.14
C ILE A 188 25.02 -5.25 4.24
N SER A 189 25.41 -5.70 5.40
CA SER A 189 24.58 -5.66 6.60
C SER A 189 24.29 -4.21 7.02
N ARG A 190 23.10 -3.99 7.60
CA ARG A 190 22.72 -2.75 8.31
C ARG A 190 23.79 -2.28 9.33
N TRP A 191 24.59 -3.21 9.83
CA TRP A 191 25.67 -2.96 10.80
C TRP A 191 26.96 -2.42 10.15
N MET A 192 27.06 -2.42 8.83
CA MET A 192 28.22 -1.80 8.17
C MET A 192 28.13 -0.28 8.28
N PRO A 193 29.20 0.40 8.66
CA PRO A 193 29.22 1.86 8.84
C PRO A 193 29.31 2.58 7.49
N THR A 194 28.23 2.51 6.69
CA THR A 194 28.08 3.29 5.45
C THR A 194 27.46 4.65 5.76
N PRO A 195 27.74 5.70 4.97
CA PRO A 195 27.10 7.01 5.15
C PRO A 195 25.57 6.93 5.15
N THR A 196 24.99 6.10 4.28
CA THR A 196 23.54 5.89 4.19
C THR A 196 22.97 5.23 5.45
N ASN A 197 23.67 4.21 5.99
CA ASN A 197 23.24 3.54 7.22
C ASN A 197 23.32 4.49 8.43
N TRP A 198 24.36 5.32 8.53
CA TRP A 198 24.48 6.34 9.55
C TRP A 198 23.37 7.38 9.44
N GLN A 199 23.10 7.87 8.22
CA GLN A 199 22.02 8.82 7.98
C GLN A 199 20.67 8.22 8.40
N PHE A 200 20.36 6.99 7.97
CA PHE A 200 19.13 6.29 8.38
C PHE A 200 19.04 6.15 9.90
N TYR A 201 20.14 5.79 10.57
CA TYR A 201 20.16 5.63 12.03
C TYR A 201 19.80 6.93 12.75
N PHE A 202 20.39 8.06 12.34
CA PHE A 202 20.10 9.35 12.95
C PHE A 202 18.67 9.83 12.66
N GLU A 203 18.20 9.71 11.43
CA GLU A 203 16.84 10.12 11.07
C GLU A 203 15.79 9.23 11.74
N ASN A 204 16.01 7.92 11.81
CA ASN A 204 15.11 7.01 12.51
C ASN A 204 15.02 7.32 14.02
N ARG A 205 16.11 7.77 14.65
CA ARG A 205 16.09 8.22 16.07
C ARG A 205 15.24 9.48 16.26
N LYS A 206 15.21 10.38 15.29
CA LYS A 206 14.33 11.57 15.36
C LYS A 206 12.87 11.13 15.33
N LEU A 207 12.48 10.25 14.40
CA LEU A 207 11.15 9.68 14.33
C LEU A 207 10.77 8.96 15.64
N GLU A 208 11.65 8.13 16.16
CA GLU A 208 11.41 7.42 17.43
C GLU A 208 11.19 8.39 18.59
N ARG A 209 11.92 9.49 18.63
CA ARG A 209 11.72 10.54 19.65
C ARG A 209 10.34 11.17 19.52
N ILE A 210 9.94 11.59 18.32
CA ILE A 210 8.61 12.16 18.06
C ILE A 210 7.52 11.20 18.56
N LEU A 211 7.61 9.91 18.21
CA LEU A 211 6.62 8.91 18.62
C LEU A 211 6.64 8.66 20.14
N LYS A 212 7.80 8.60 20.77
CA LYS A 212 7.92 8.45 22.23
C LYS A 212 7.36 9.65 22.98
N ASP A 213 7.64 10.87 22.52
CA ASP A 213 7.09 12.09 23.10
C ASP A 213 5.55 12.09 23.00
N ARG A 214 4.98 11.63 21.87
CA ARG A 214 3.53 11.48 21.71
C ARG A 214 2.94 10.43 22.66
N ILE A 215 3.60 9.28 22.80
CA ILE A 215 3.17 8.23 23.76
C ILE A 215 3.20 8.79 25.20
N ALA A 216 4.28 9.47 25.57
CA ALA A 216 4.45 10.03 26.92
C ALA A 216 3.40 11.13 27.23
N GLU A 217 3.13 12.00 26.26
CA GLU A 217 2.11 13.05 26.41
C GLU A 217 0.72 12.44 26.54
N ARG A 218 0.37 11.46 25.70
CA ARG A 218 -0.94 10.81 25.74
C ARG A 218 -1.17 10.01 27.03
N ARG A 219 -0.11 9.43 27.61
CA ARG A 219 -0.23 8.76 28.92
C ARG A 219 -0.74 9.65 30.05
N LYS A 220 -0.56 10.98 29.93
CA LYS A 220 -1.08 11.95 30.93
C LYS A 220 -2.57 12.18 30.81
N SER A 221 -3.20 11.82 29.67
CA SER A 221 -4.59 12.07 29.35
C SER A 221 -5.28 10.85 28.69
N VAL A 222 -4.96 9.65 29.18
CA VAL A 222 -5.58 8.39 28.67
C VAL A 222 -7.10 8.45 28.84
N GLY A 223 -7.83 8.09 27.79
CA GLY A 223 -9.28 8.13 27.75
C GLY A 223 -9.89 9.48 27.34
N SER A 224 -9.06 10.49 27.04
CA SER A 224 -9.53 11.81 26.55
C SER A 224 -9.90 11.79 25.06
N THR A 225 -9.43 10.80 24.32
CA THR A 225 -9.69 10.60 22.89
C THR A 225 -10.01 9.13 22.63
N ASP A 226 -10.61 8.87 21.48
CA ASP A 226 -10.92 7.48 21.04
C ASP A 226 -10.11 7.11 19.77
N ASP A 227 -8.86 7.55 19.70
CA ASP A 227 -7.93 7.21 18.61
C ASP A 227 -7.18 5.89 18.86
N LEU A 228 -6.38 5.47 17.86
CA LEU A 228 -5.59 4.23 17.97
C LEU A 228 -4.60 4.30 19.13
N LEU A 229 -3.92 5.41 19.34
CA LEU A 229 -2.91 5.51 20.40
C LEU A 229 -3.55 5.36 21.76
N ASP A 230 -4.70 5.98 22.00
CA ASP A 230 -5.46 5.82 23.24
C ASP A 230 -5.95 4.39 23.44
N PHE A 231 -6.40 3.74 22.34
CA PHE A 231 -6.76 2.32 22.36
C PHE A 231 -5.57 1.43 22.76
N LEU A 232 -4.37 1.65 22.18
CA LEU A 232 -3.16 0.88 22.51
C LEU A 232 -2.72 1.11 23.96
N LEU A 233 -2.84 2.31 24.48
CA LEU A 233 -2.50 2.64 25.87
C LEU A 233 -3.43 1.96 26.89
N ARG A 234 -4.71 1.79 26.55
CA ARG A 234 -5.70 1.10 27.39
C ARG A 234 -5.67 -0.42 27.25
N TYR A 235 -5.04 -0.94 26.18
CA TYR A 235 -5.02 -2.36 25.93
C TYR A 235 -4.28 -3.13 27.02
N LYS A 236 -4.90 -4.24 27.47
CA LYS A 236 -4.28 -5.23 28.34
C LYS A 236 -4.37 -6.60 27.67
N ASP A 237 -3.28 -7.32 27.68
CA ASP A 237 -3.24 -8.68 27.14
C ASP A 237 -4.19 -9.60 27.91
N PRO A 238 -5.15 -10.26 27.23
CA PRO A 238 -6.15 -11.08 27.92
C PRO A 238 -5.60 -12.27 28.69
N LYS A 239 -4.39 -12.74 28.34
CA LYS A 239 -3.76 -13.89 28.99
C LYS A 239 -2.92 -13.48 30.20
N SER A 240 -2.16 -12.41 30.08
CA SER A 240 -1.23 -11.95 31.11
C SER A 240 -1.76 -10.82 31.98
N GLY A 241 -2.80 -10.10 31.51
CA GLY A 241 -3.30 -8.87 32.16
C GLY A 241 -2.37 -7.66 32.03
N PHE A 242 -1.19 -7.82 31.43
CA PHE A 242 -0.21 -6.73 31.32
C PHE A 242 -0.52 -5.79 30.14
N PRO A 243 -0.20 -4.49 30.27
CA PRO A 243 -0.31 -3.53 29.17
C PRO A 243 0.76 -3.80 28.11
N LEU A 244 0.57 -3.23 26.92
CA LEU A 244 1.63 -3.20 25.91
C LEU A 244 2.86 -2.47 26.41
N SER A 245 4.03 -3.03 26.13
CA SER A 245 5.29 -2.32 26.41
C SER A 245 5.43 -1.09 25.51
N GLU A 246 6.17 -0.09 25.96
CA GLU A 246 6.44 1.12 25.16
C GLU A 246 7.13 0.77 23.83
N GLN A 247 8.05 -0.21 23.86
CA GLN A 247 8.73 -0.69 22.67
C GLN A 247 7.74 -1.32 21.67
N ALA A 248 6.80 -2.14 22.14
CA ALA A 248 5.78 -2.73 21.24
C ALA A 248 4.86 -1.67 20.63
N MET A 249 4.46 -0.66 21.40
CA MET A 249 3.70 0.48 20.87
C MET A 249 4.51 1.26 19.84
N LEU A 250 5.77 1.58 20.14
CA LEU A 250 6.65 2.30 19.22
C LEU A 250 6.83 1.57 17.89
N GLU A 251 7.06 0.26 17.92
CA GLU A 251 7.21 -0.57 16.72
C GLU A 251 5.90 -0.62 15.92
N GLU A 252 4.75 -0.68 16.59
CA GLU A 252 3.44 -0.63 15.92
C GLU A 252 3.23 0.71 15.20
N LEU A 253 3.48 1.83 15.88
CA LEU A 253 3.34 3.15 15.30
C LEU A 253 4.32 3.39 14.15
N LYS A 254 5.55 2.91 14.26
CA LYS A 254 6.58 2.98 13.20
C LYS A 254 6.19 2.21 11.94
N THR A 255 5.44 1.13 12.07
CA THR A 255 5.01 0.34 10.90
C THR A 255 3.71 0.85 10.30
N LEU A 256 2.76 1.29 11.10
CA LEU A 256 1.45 1.76 10.63
C LEU A 256 1.53 3.13 9.95
N ALA A 257 2.34 4.05 10.50
CA ALA A 257 2.45 5.39 9.97
C ALA A 257 2.84 5.40 8.47
N PRO A 258 3.99 4.83 8.03
CA PRO A 258 4.34 4.82 6.60
C PRO A 258 3.38 3.99 5.75
N ALA A 259 2.85 2.88 6.28
CA ALA A 259 1.96 2.01 5.53
C ALA A 259 0.65 2.71 5.12
N GLY A 260 0.12 3.59 5.97
CA GLY A 260 -1.14 4.26 5.70
C GLY A 260 -1.01 5.43 4.72
N TYR A 261 -0.06 6.36 4.92
CA TYR A 261 -0.05 7.57 4.09
C TYR A 261 0.63 7.38 2.73
N LEU A 262 1.67 6.53 2.64
CA LEU A 262 2.38 6.33 1.36
C LEU A 262 1.50 5.65 0.32
N THR A 263 0.75 4.65 0.72
CA THR A 263 -0.05 3.84 -0.22
C THR A 263 -1.28 4.59 -0.71
N THR A 264 -2.04 5.24 0.18
CA THR A 264 -3.21 6.04 -0.21
C THR A 264 -2.81 7.25 -1.04
N GLY A 265 -1.73 7.95 -0.65
CA GLY A 265 -1.19 9.07 -1.43
C GLY A 265 -0.75 8.67 -2.84
N ALA A 266 -0.07 7.52 -2.98
CA ALA A 266 0.31 6.99 -4.29
C ALA A 266 -0.90 6.57 -5.13
N SER A 267 -1.95 5.97 -4.52
CA SER A 267 -3.19 5.61 -5.23
C SER A 267 -3.89 6.84 -5.79
N LEU A 268 -3.97 7.94 -5.03
CA LEU A 268 -4.50 9.21 -5.51
C LEU A 268 -3.65 9.77 -6.66
N ALA A 269 -2.33 9.75 -6.54
CA ALA A 269 -1.45 10.22 -7.59
C ALA A 269 -1.59 9.41 -8.89
N TRP A 270 -1.74 8.09 -8.81
CA TRP A 270 -2.04 7.24 -9.96
C TRP A 270 -3.42 7.53 -10.57
N LEU A 271 -4.43 7.85 -9.76
CA LEU A 271 -5.73 8.27 -10.27
C LEU A 271 -5.61 9.56 -11.10
N PHE A 272 -4.89 10.57 -10.62
CA PHE A 272 -4.64 11.78 -11.40
C PHE A 272 -3.86 11.50 -12.68
N TYR A 273 -2.87 10.61 -12.64
CA TYR A 273 -2.13 10.19 -13.82
C TYR A 273 -3.04 9.54 -14.86
N LEU A 274 -3.87 8.58 -14.44
CA LEU A 274 -4.79 7.88 -15.34
C LEU A 274 -5.83 8.82 -15.94
N LEU A 275 -6.44 9.67 -15.14
CA LEU A 275 -7.40 10.67 -15.61
C LEU A 275 -6.75 11.70 -16.54
N GLY A 276 -5.48 12.05 -16.30
CA GLY A 276 -4.73 12.91 -17.22
C GLY A 276 -4.44 12.26 -18.57
N ARG A 277 -4.29 10.93 -18.61
CA ARG A 277 -4.14 10.13 -19.84
C ARG A 277 -5.47 9.84 -20.53
N HIS A 278 -6.58 9.92 -19.79
CA HIS A 278 -7.93 9.60 -20.20
C HIS A 278 -8.90 10.75 -19.84
N PRO A 279 -8.69 11.97 -20.40
CA PRO A 279 -9.45 13.16 -20.01
C PRO A 279 -10.96 13.05 -20.29
N GLU A 280 -11.38 12.14 -21.16
CA GLU A 280 -12.78 11.82 -21.44
C GLU A 280 -13.56 11.35 -20.20
N HIS A 281 -12.86 10.84 -19.18
CA HIS A 281 -13.48 10.41 -17.92
C HIS A 281 -13.68 11.54 -16.92
N ILE A 282 -12.93 12.66 -17.04
CA ILE A 282 -12.97 13.77 -16.07
C ILE A 282 -14.36 14.42 -16.03
N GLY A 283 -14.97 14.66 -17.21
CA GLY A 283 -16.29 15.29 -17.29
C GLY A 283 -17.37 14.49 -16.56
N LYS A 284 -17.43 13.17 -16.79
CA LYS A 284 -18.38 12.27 -16.13
C LYS A 284 -18.16 12.19 -14.63
N LEU A 285 -16.88 12.14 -14.20
CA LEU A 285 -16.52 12.14 -12.80
C LEU A 285 -16.95 13.45 -12.10
N ASN A 286 -16.71 14.61 -12.72
CA ASN A 286 -17.17 15.90 -12.19
C ASN A 286 -18.70 15.97 -12.09
N GLU A 287 -19.43 15.47 -13.08
CA GLU A 287 -20.90 15.45 -13.09
C GLU A 287 -21.45 14.63 -11.92
N GLU A 288 -20.95 13.39 -11.75
CA GLU A 288 -21.36 12.54 -10.64
C GLU A 288 -21.02 13.17 -9.29
N CYS A 289 -19.80 13.70 -9.09
CA CYS A 289 -19.39 14.33 -7.84
C CYS A 289 -20.24 15.56 -7.48
N ARG A 290 -20.77 16.29 -8.47
CA ARG A 290 -21.68 17.43 -8.24
C ARG A 290 -23.12 17.03 -8.01
N SER A 291 -23.55 15.87 -8.50
CA SER A 291 -24.94 15.39 -8.33
C SER A 291 -25.26 15.06 -6.86
N VAL A 292 -24.27 14.70 -6.07
CA VAL A 292 -24.42 14.41 -4.64
C VAL A 292 -24.34 15.71 -3.84
N LYS A 293 -25.26 15.91 -2.88
CA LYS A 293 -25.24 17.09 -2.00
C LYS A 293 -23.94 17.19 -1.21
N ASP A 294 -23.45 18.40 -0.98
CA ASP A 294 -22.30 18.66 -0.12
C ASP A 294 -22.71 18.54 1.36
N THR A 295 -22.91 17.32 1.79
CA THR A 295 -23.23 16.96 3.17
C THR A 295 -22.04 16.29 3.83
N ALA A 296 -22.12 16.12 5.15
CA ALA A 296 -21.11 15.34 5.87
C ALA A 296 -20.96 13.93 5.26
N PHE A 297 -19.71 13.47 5.13
CA PHE A 297 -19.43 12.17 4.56
C PHE A 297 -20.05 11.04 5.39
N SER A 298 -20.55 10.04 4.69
CA SER A 298 -21.05 8.79 5.28
C SER A 298 -20.79 7.62 4.33
N TYR A 299 -20.93 6.40 4.81
CA TYR A 299 -20.81 5.22 3.95
C TYR A 299 -21.82 5.14 2.81
N ALA A 300 -22.95 5.87 2.89
CA ALA A 300 -23.91 5.96 1.79
C ALA A 300 -23.31 6.60 0.52
N HIS A 301 -22.24 7.35 0.63
CA HIS A 301 -21.54 7.91 -0.53
C HIS A 301 -20.92 6.82 -1.44
N PHE A 302 -20.59 5.64 -0.89
CA PHE A 302 -20.12 4.52 -1.72
C PHE A 302 -21.18 4.05 -2.72
N ASP A 303 -22.43 4.02 -2.31
CA ASP A 303 -23.55 3.61 -3.17
C ASP A 303 -24.01 4.73 -4.13
N SER A 304 -23.85 5.97 -3.71
CA SER A 304 -24.32 7.15 -4.48
C SER A 304 -23.31 7.67 -5.51
N LEU A 305 -22.07 7.18 -5.49
CA LEU A 305 -20.95 7.59 -6.36
C LEU A 305 -20.32 6.38 -7.08
N PRO A 306 -21.09 5.59 -7.83
CA PRO A 306 -20.60 4.34 -8.43
C PRO A 306 -19.50 4.55 -9.47
N TYR A 307 -19.54 5.64 -10.22
CA TYR A 307 -18.51 5.94 -11.21
C TYR A 307 -17.18 6.38 -10.57
N THR A 308 -17.27 7.18 -9.54
CA THR A 308 -16.12 7.56 -8.70
C THR A 308 -15.47 6.33 -8.09
N LEU A 309 -16.27 5.43 -7.52
CA LEU A 309 -15.80 4.15 -6.99
C LEU A 309 -15.16 3.28 -8.08
N GLY A 310 -15.74 3.25 -9.28
CA GLY A 310 -15.17 2.59 -10.45
C GLY A 310 -13.81 3.16 -10.85
N CYS A 311 -13.65 4.48 -10.86
CA CYS A 311 -12.36 5.13 -11.12
C CYS A 311 -11.29 4.71 -10.09
N ILE A 312 -11.67 4.64 -8.82
CA ILE A 312 -10.78 4.20 -7.73
C ILE A 312 -10.41 2.73 -7.89
N TYR A 313 -11.37 1.85 -8.11
CA TYR A 313 -11.12 0.42 -8.29
C TYR A 313 -10.24 0.13 -9.51
N GLU A 314 -10.49 0.80 -10.63
CA GLU A 314 -9.70 0.61 -11.84
C GLU A 314 -8.27 1.16 -11.67
N THR A 315 -8.10 2.23 -10.91
CA THR A 315 -6.78 2.72 -10.52
C THR A 315 -6.02 1.69 -9.69
N LEU A 316 -6.67 1.12 -8.67
CA LEU A 316 -6.07 0.09 -7.81
C LEU A 316 -5.84 -1.23 -8.57
N ARG A 317 -6.58 -1.51 -9.63
CA ARG A 317 -6.34 -2.65 -10.51
C ARG A 317 -5.08 -2.45 -11.34
N LEU A 318 -4.97 -1.31 -12.03
CA LEU A 318 -3.84 -1.01 -12.92
C LEU A 318 -2.56 -0.69 -12.15
N TYR A 319 -2.67 0.05 -11.05
CA TYR A 319 -1.54 0.47 -10.24
C TYR A 319 -1.75 0.09 -8.76
N PRO A 320 -1.81 -1.22 -8.44
CA PRO A 320 -1.90 -1.65 -7.05
C PRO A 320 -0.64 -1.24 -6.30
N THR A 321 -0.77 -0.39 -5.29
CA THR A 321 0.40 0.13 -4.56
C THR A 321 1.16 -0.97 -3.83
N GLY A 322 0.47 -2.01 -3.35
CA GLY A 322 1.06 -3.26 -2.89
C GLY A 322 1.23 -4.26 -4.03
N TRP A 323 2.09 -3.97 -4.99
CA TRP A 323 2.21 -4.67 -6.27
C TRP A 323 2.77 -6.10 -6.19
N SER A 324 3.41 -6.48 -5.08
CA SER A 324 3.95 -7.84 -4.88
C SER A 324 3.85 -8.27 -3.41
N LEU A 325 3.44 -9.51 -3.21
CA LEU A 325 3.25 -10.14 -1.90
C LEU A 325 4.16 -11.38 -1.81
N TRP A 326 5.07 -11.38 -0.83
CA TRP A 326 6.12 -12.38 -0.68
C TRP A 326 5.80 -13.39 0.42
N ARG A 327 6.08 -14.66 0.18
CA ARG A 327 5.92 -15.78 1.11
C ARG A 327 7.06 -16.78 0.97
N SER A 328 7.26 -17.63 1.99
CA SER A 328 8.19 -18.76 1.92
C SER A 328 7.43 -20.06 2.17
N ALA A 329 7.71 -21.10 1.38
CA ALA A 329 7.16 -22.43 1.60
C ALA A 329 7.84 -23.08 2.80
N SER A 330 7.11 -23.35 3.89
CA SER A 330 7.64 -24.05 5.07
C SER A 330 7.85 -25.52 4.83
N GLU A 331 6.97 -26.14 4.06
CA GLU A 331 7.02 -27.52 3.64
C GLU A 331 6.80 -27.62 2.13
N GLU A 332 7.13 -28.75 1.56
CA GLU A 332 6.85 -29.07 0.16
C GLU A 332 5.34 -29.01 -0.11
N ASP A 333 4.95 -28.51 -1.28
CA ASP A 333 3.55 -28.43 -1.71
C ASP A 333 3.44 -28.66 -3.23
N THR A 334 2.20 -28.74 -3.72
CA THR A 334 1.89 -28.85 -5.14
C THR A 334 0.86 -27.77 -5.49
N ILE A 335 1.13 -27.01 -6.55
CA ILE A 335 0.21 -26.05 -7.15
C ILE A 335 -0.06 -26.53 -8.58
N ASP A 336 -1.32 -26.93 -8.86
CA ASP A 336 -1.69 -27.73 -10.03
C ASP A 336 -0.76 -28.97 -10.17
N ASP A 337 -0.03 -29.08 -11.28
CA ASP A 337 0.94 -30.17 -11.53
C ASP A 337 2.37 -29.81 -11.11
N PHE A 338 2.60 -28.61 -10.56
CA PHE A 338 3.95 -28.10 -10.25
C PHE A 338 4.32 -28.38 -8.80
N ARG A 339 5.46 -29.06 -8.63
CA ARG A 339 6.07 -29.25 -7.31
C ARG A 339 6.72 -27.97 -6.83
N ILE A 340 6.40 -27.56 -5.62
CA ILE A 340 6.98 -26.42 -4.90
C ILE A 340 7.90 -26.97 -3.80
N GLU A 341 9.18 -26.67 -3.91
CA GLU A 341 10.18 -27.15 -2.96
C GLU A 341 10.08 -26.41 -1.62
N LYS A 342 10.34 -27.13 -0.53
CA LYS A 342 10.52 -26.51 0.80
C LYS A 342 11.56 -25.39 0.75
N GLY A 343 11.25 -24.26 1.38
CA GLY A 343 12.08 -23.06 1.41
C GLY A 343 11.94 -22.17 0.15
N ALA A 344 11.19 -22.59 -0.86
CA ALA A 344 10.95 -21.77 -2.05
C ALA A 344 10.29 -20.44 -1.68
N THR A 345 10.68 -19.38 -2.39
CA THR A 345 10.06 -18.06 -2.25
C THR A 345 8.93 -17.92 -3.26
N MET A 346 7.73 -17.58 -2.79
CA MET A 346 6.55 -17.32 -3.61
C MET A 346 6.32 -15.84 -3.73
N VAL A 347 6.17 -15.35 -4.96
CA VAL A 347 5.77 -13.97 -5.27
C VAL A 347 4.38 -13.99 -5.87
N CYS A 348 3.42 -13.45 -5.15
CA CYS A 348 2.05 -13.24 -5.60
C CYS A 348 1.91 -11.77 -6.00
N SER A 349 1.74 -11.49 -7.30
CA SER A 349 1.71 -10.11 -7.79
C SER A 349 0.32 -9.65 -8.16
N PRO A 350 -0.31 -8.73 -7.41
CA PRO A 350 -1.52 -8.06 -7.87
C PRO A 350 -1.33 -7.38 -9.23
N TYR A 351 -0.15 -6.82 -9.51
CA TYR A 351 0.13 -6.14 -10.77
C TYR A 351 -0.05 -7.05 -11.99
N THR A 352 0.45 -8.29 -11.94
CA THR A 352 0.31 -9.27 -13.02
C THR A 352 -1.07 -9.94 -13.03
N ALA A 353 -1.57 -10.35 -11.86
CA ALA A 353 -2.85 -11.03 -11.75
C ALA A 353 -4.05 -10.13 -12.15
N HIS A 354 -3.99 -8.85 -11.84
CA HIS A 354 -5.00 -7.88 -12.28
C HIS A 354 -4.92 -7.54 -13.78
N ARG A 355 -3.95 -8.12 -14.49
CA ARG A 355 -3.79 -8.02 -15.95
C ARG A 355 -3.93 -9.36 -16.66
N HIS A 356 -4.30 -10.41 -15.93
CA HIS A 356 -4.45 -11.75 -16.50
C HIS A 356 -5.62 -11.75 -17.53
N PRO A 357 -5.36 -12.15 -18.79
CA PRO A 357 -6.34 -11.99 -19.87
C PRO A 357 -7.60 -12.84 -19.70
N ASP A 358 -7.53 -13.97 -19.00
CA ASP A 358 -8.69 -14.84 -18.77
C ASP A 358 -9.69 -14.25 -17.78
N PHE A 359 -9.25 -13.31 -16.92
CA PHE A 359 -10.10 -12.68 -15.90
C PHE A 359 -10.41 -11.22 -16.21
N TRP A 360 -9.59 -10.56 -17.02
CA TRP A 360 -9.71 -9.13 -17.30
C TRP A 360 -9.70 -8.88 -18.83
N SER A 361 -10.87 -8.59 -19.40
CA SER A 361 -10.96 -8.18 -20.81
C SER A 361 -10.28 -6.84 -21.02
N ALA A 362 -9.50 -6.68 -22.11
CA ALA A 362 -8.68 -5.50 -22.38
C ALA A 362 -7.92 -5.02 -21.12
N PRO A 363 -7.00 -5.84 -20.57
CA PRO A 363 -6.47 -5.68 -19.22
C PRO A 363 -5.64 -4.39 -19.02
N GLU A 364 -5.09 -3.81 -20.09
CA GLU A 364 -4.29 -2.57 -20.01
C GLU A 364 -5.14 -1.29 -20.13
N THR A 365 -6.43 -1.41 -20.49
CA THR A 365 -7.31 -0.25 -20.69
C THR A 365 -7.86 0.24 -19.35
N PHE A 366 -7.79 1.54 -19.12
CA PHE A 366 -8.47 2.19 -18.00
C PHE A 366 -9.96 2.31 -18.30
N ASN A 367 -10.77 1.52 -17.63
CA ASN A 367 -12.22 1.47 -17.79
C ASN A 367 -12.97 1.54 -16.47
N PRO A 368 -13.32 2.73 -15.98
CA PRO A 368 -14.08 2.91 -14.74
C PRO A 368 -15.47 2.27 -14.70
N SER A 369 -16.01 1.89 -15.87
CA SER A 369 -17.32 1.22 -15.96
C SER A 369 -17.23 -0.30 -15.94
N ARG A 370 -16.05 -0.85 -15.61
CA ARG A 370 -15.85 -2.30 -15.49
C ARG A 370 -16.69 -2.86 -14.34
N ASP A 371 -17.28 -4.03 -14.56
CA ASP A 371 -17.97 -4.74 -13.48
C ASP A 371 -16.95 -5.38 -12.52
N PHE A 372 -16.77 -4.75 -11.38
CA PHE A 372 -15.94 -5.29 -10.32
C PHE A 372 -16.67 -6.30 -9.44
N SER A 373 -18.01 -6.34 -9.44
CA SER A 373 -18.79 -7.23 -8.58
C SER A 373 -18.56 -8.70 -8.91
N SER A 374 -18.42 -9.03 -10.20
CA SER A 374 -18.11 -10.37 -10.70
C SER A 374 -16.67 -10.82 -10.38
N ASN A 375 -15.75 -9.88 -10.23
CA ASN A 375 -14.31 -10.12 -9.99
C ASN A 375 -13.87 -9.88 -8.55
N MET A 376 -14.74 -9.38 -7.68
CA MET A 376 -14.46 -9.22 -6.26
C MET A 376 -14.16 -10.59 -5.62
N GLY A 377 -13.06 -10.65 -4.87
CA GLY A 377 -12.61 -11.89 -4.24
C GLY A 377 -11.14 -12.14 -4.55
N HIS A 378 -10.82 -13.34 -5.06
CA HIS A 378 -9.42 -13.71 -5.29
C HIS A 378 -8.85 -13.25 -6.65
N THR A 379 -9.68 -12.73 -7.56
CA THR A 379 -9.22 -12.17 -8.85
C THR A 379 -8.89 -10.68 -8.75
N TYR A 380 -9.48 -9.96 -7.78
CA TYR A 380 -9.21 -8.56 -7.51
C TYR A 380 -8.83 -8.38 -6.03
N PHE A 381 -7.56 -8.18 -5.76
CA PHE A 381 -7.01 -8.15 -4.41
C PHE A 381 -5.93 -7.05 -4.19
N PRO A 382 -6.23 -5.78 -4.47
CA PRO A 382 -5.24 -4.69 -4.30
C PRO A 382 -4.82 -4.51 -2.84
N PHE A 383 -5.61 -5.01 -1.90
CA PHE A 383 -5.34 -5.03 -0.46
C PHE A 383 -4.82 -6.39 0.05
N GLY A 384 -4.45 -7.29 -0.86
CA GLY A 384 -4.00 -8.65 -0.55
C GLY A 384 -5.14 -9.61 -0.19
N LEU A 385 -4.77 -10.85 0.16
CA LEU A 385 -5.71 -11.94 0.46
C LEU A 385 -5.35 -12.66 1.77
N GLY A 386 -6.34 -13.39 2.29
CA GLY A 386 -6.18 -14.29 3.42
C GLY A 386 -5.91 -13.56 4.75
N PRO A 387 -5.29 -14.25 5.73
CA PRO A 387 -5.11 -13.71 7.07
C PRO A 387 -4.32 -12.40 7.13
N ARG A 388 -3.45 -12.18 6.15
CA ARG A 388 -2.57 -10.99 6.02
C ARG A 388 -3.16 -9.88 5.15
N ARG A 389 -4.44 -9.94 4.78
CA ARG A 389 -5.13 -8.85 4.06
C ARG A 389 -4.94 -7.53 4.82
N CYS A 390 -4.84 -6.43 4.08
CA CYS A 390 -4.60 -5.10 4.64
C CYS A 390 -5.60 -4.77 5.76
N VAL A 391 -5.09 -4.32 6.90
CA VAL A 391 -5.94 -3.88 8.01
C VAL A 391 -6.54 -2.51 7.74
N GLY A 392 -5.80 -1.66 7.03
CA GLY A 392 -6.18 -0.28 6.70
C GLY A 392 -7.09 -0.14 5.48
N GLU A 393 -7.57 -1.23 4.88
CA GLU A 393 -8.42 -1.19 3.68
C GLU A 393 -9.65 -0.28 3.83
N ASN A 394 -10.38 -0.41 4.94
CA ASN A 394 -11.54 0.45 5.19
C ASN A 394 -11.15 1.93 5.30
N LEU A 395 -10.04 2.24 5.98
CA LEU A 395 -9.56 3.62 6.10
C LEU A 395 -9.14 4.18 4.73
N ALA A 396 -8.34 3.43 3.97
CA ALA A 396 -7.90 3.84 2.65
C ALA A 396 -9.08 4.11 1.71
N MET A 397 -10.09 3.22 1.69
CA MET A 397 -11.28 3.41 0.87
C MET A 397 -12.12 4.61 1.30
N VAL A 398 -12.24 4.88 2.61
CA VAL A 398 -12.90 6.09 3.14
C VAL A 398 -12.13 7.34 2.72
N GLU A 399 -10.80 7.36 2.85
CA GLU A 399 -9.98 8.49 2.41
C GLU A 399 -10.14 8.76 0.90
N LEU A 400 -10.06 7.73 0.06
CA LEU A 400 -10.24 7.85 -1.38
C LEU A 400 -11.64 8.35 -1.74
N MET A 401 -12.69 7.77 -1.17
CA MET A 401 -14.09 8.14 -1.42
C MET A 401 -14.49 9.49 -0.81
N MET A 402 -13.70 10.05 0.07
CA MET A 402 -13.89 11.42 0.59
C MET A 402 -13.12 12.45 -0.25
N ILE A 403 -11.84 12.18 -0.53
CA ILE A 403 -10.95 13.12 -1.23
C ILE A 403 -11.37 13.29 -2.69
N VAL A 404 -11.58 12.19 -3.41
CA VAL A 404 -11.85 12.22 -4.86
C VAL A 404 -13.12 13.01 -5.17
N PRO A 405 -14.30 12.71 -4.59
CA PRO A 405 -15.50 13.49 -4.88
C PRO A 405 -15.37 14.96 -4.48
N MET A 406 -14.66 15.26 -3.38
CA MET A 406 -14.47 16.61 -2.91
C MET A 406 -13.61 17.44 -3.87
N LEU A 407 -12.56 16.88 -4.42
CA LEU A 407 -11.71 17.56 -5.41
C LEU A 407 -12.43 17.71 -6.75
N PHE A 408 -13.03 16.64 -7.28
CA PHE A 408 -13.67 16.64 -8.59
C PHE A 408 -15.03 17.37 -8.62
N ARG A 409 -15.57 17.70 -7.49
CA ARG A 409 -16.70 18.64 -7.39
C ARG A 409 -16.31 20.08 -7.72
N HIS A 410 -15.08 20.49 -7.39
CA HIS A 410 -14.61 21.86 -7.46
C HIS A 410 -13.65 22.15 -8.60
N PHE A 411 -12.97 21.12 -9.12
CA PHE A 411 -11.88 21.31 -10.07
C PHE A 411 -11.98 20.41 -11.30
N ARG A 412 -11.58 20.98 -12.43
CA ARG A 412 -10.99 20.24 -13.56
C ARG A 412 -9.48 20.45 -13.53
N PHE A 413 -8.75 19.62 -14.24
CA PHE A 413 -7.33 19.76 -14.35
C PHE A 413 -6.83 19.37 -15.75
N SER A 414 -5.68 19.89 -16.11
CA SER A 414 -4.87 19.43 -17.23
C SER A 414 -3.46 19.08 -16.74
N VAL A 415 -2.86 18.06 -17.34
CA VAL A 415 -1.48 17.69 -17.02
C VAL A 415 -0.55 18.62 -17.74
N LEU A 416 0.40 19.19 -17.00
CA LEU A 416 1.43 20.06 -17.59
C LEU A 416 2.52 19.23 -18.29
N PRO A 417 3.14 19.77 -19.34
CA PRO A 417 4.28 19.12 -19.97
C PRO A 417 5.38 18.80 -18.97
N GLY A 418 5.92 17.60 -19.05
CA GLY A 418 6.96 17.11 -18.15
C GLY A 418 7.58 15.81 -18.66
N PRO A 419 8.57 15.27 -17.94
CA PRO A 419 9.12 13.97 -18.27
C PRO A 419 8.06 12.87 -18.13
N GLU A 420 8.24 11.78 -18.88
CA GLU A 420 7.35 10.63 -18.82
C GLU A 420 7.32 10.04 -17.40
N VAL A 421 6.10 9.83 -16.90
CA VAL A 421 5.89 9.23 -15.58
C VAL A 421 6.21 7.74 -15.65
N GLN A 422 7.09 7.31 -14.76
CA GLN A 422 7.49 5.92 -14.59
C GLN A 422 7.05 5.40 -13.22
N MET A 423 7.22 4.10 -12.99
CA MET A 423 6.89 3.44 -11.73
C MET A 423 8.11 3.33 -10.81
N ASP A 424 8.08 3.95 -9.64
CA ASP A 424 8.93 3.53 -8.52
C ASP A 424 8.26 2.31 -7.87
N HIS A 425 8.93 1.17 -7.95
CA HIS A 425 8.42 -0.13 -7.48
C HIS A 425 9.22 -0.71 -6.32
N ARG A 426 10.11 0.06 -5.70
CA ARG A 426 11.03 -0.43 -4.67
C ARG A 426 10.33 -1.06 -3.47
N VAL A 427 9.25 -0.48 -2.96
CA VAL A 427 8.45 -1.01 -1.86
C VAL A 427 6.96 -0.91 -2.20
N ILE A 428 6.52 0.26 -2.60
CA ILE A 428 5.17 0.52 -3.10
C ILE A 428 5.26 0.99 -4.54
N LEU A 429 4.18 0.79 -5.30
CA LEU A 429 4.08 1.33 -6.65
C LEU A 429 3.68 2.81 -6.57
N SER A 430 4.59 3.70 -6.94
CA SER A 430 4.38 5.16 -6.90
C SER A 430 4.84 5.81 -8.21
N PRO A 431 4.15 6.86 -8.71
CA PRO A 431 4.59 7.56 -9.92
C PRO A 431 5.84 8.42 -9.66
N VAL A 432 6.81 8.36 -10.57
CA VAL A 432 8.03 9.19 -10.61
C VAL A 432 8.40 9.52 -12.05
N PRO A 433 8.94 10.70 -12.38
CA PRO A 433 8.98 11.87 -11.51
C PRO A 433 7.58 12.39 -11.19
N SER A 434 7.51 13.45 -10.43
CA SER A 434 6.27 14.07 -10.02
C SER A 434 5.37 14.49 -11.18
N LEU A 435 4.06 14.34 -10.99
CA LEU A 435 3.01 14.80 -11.90
C LEU A 435 2.59 16.24 -11.53
N ASN A 436 2.81 17.19 -12.43
CA ASN A 436 2.33 18.55 -12.28
C ASN A 436 1.03 18.76 -13.06
N ILE A 437 0.04 19.35 -12.41
CA ILE A 437 -1.24 19.69 -13.02
C ILE A 437 -1.56 21.17 -12.89
N GLN A 438 -2.31 21.68 -13.87
CA GLN A 438 -2.95 22.99 -13.79
C GLN A 438 -4.40 22.80 -13.43
N LEU A 439 -4.88 23.52 -12.39
CA LEU A 439 -6.26 23.47 -11.95
C LEU A 439 -7.11 24.55 -12.62
N GLU A 440 -8.37 24.19 -12.83
CA GLU A 440 -9.46 25.08 -13.21
C GLU A 440 -10.62 24.87 -12.25
N THR A 441 -11.13 25.94 -11.65
CA THR A 441 -12.36 25.90 -10.82
C THR A 441 -13.60 25.75 -11.71
N ILE A 442 -14.60 25.00 -11.24
CA ILE A 442 -15.85 24.70 -11.97
C ILE A 442 -17.07 25.01 -11.11
#